data_307714b108a7a7d0f5d465f4dd846c3c
#
_entry.id   307714b108a7a7d0f5d465f4dd846c3c
#
_cell.length_a   1.000
_cell.length_b   1.000
_cell.length_c   1.000
_cell.angle_alpha   90.00
_cell.angle_beta   90.00
_cell.angle_gamma   90.00
#
_symmetry.space_group_name_H-M   'P 1'
#
loop_
_entity.id
_entity.type
_entity.pdbx_description
1 polymer ?
#
loop_
_entity_poly.entity_id
_entity_poly.type
_entity_poly.pdbx_seq_one_letter_code
_entity_poly.pdbx_strand_id
1 'polypeptide(L)'
;MIPAASDNRYINRELSWLAFNHRVLQEAEREDNPLVERVRFLGIFSDNMDEFFRVRVANLQRALLVDEESTTTLGFGVRDTLTAVSARVLELQKQYNAAYDTVWQAMREANIRILNESEYSEAQCAFASNYFKHRIRTHLV
;
A
#
# COMPACT_ATOMS: atom_id res chain seq x y z
N MET A 1 24.10 34.69 -8.03
CA MET A 1 24.16 34.36 -6.61
C MET A 1 23.63 32.94 -6.49
N ILE A 2 24.49 31.96 -6.30
CA ILE A 2 24.14 30.56 -6.19
C ILE A 2 23.39 30.41 -4.85
N PRO A 3 22.15 29.88 -4.80
CA PRO A 3 21.51 29.63 -3.52
C PRO A 3 22.37 28.62 -2.76
N ALA A 4 22.66 28.94 -1.51
CA ALA A 4 23.40 28.07 -0.61
C ALA A 4 22.74 26.68 -0.64
N ALA A 5 23.55 25.65 -0.86
CA ALA A 5 23.13 24.26 -0.70
C ALA A 5 22.49 24.16 0.71
N SER A 6 21.22 23.92 0.78
CA SER A 6 20.56 23.64 2.04
C SER A 6 21.30 22.45 2.65
N ASP A 7 21.83 22.65 3.85
CA ASP A 7 22.53 21.64 4.64
C ASP A 7 21.52 20.52 4.95
N ASN A 8 21.39 19.58 4.01
CA ASN A 8 20.31 18.58 3.97
C ASN A 8 20.62 17.45 4.96
N ARG A 9 20.81 17.83 6.25
CA ARG A 9 21.03 16.88 7.36
C ARG A 9 19.80 16.05 7.68
N TYR A 10 18.64 16.45 7.16
CA TYR A 10 17.37 15.80 7.47
C TYR A 10 16.72 15.25 6.21
N ILE A 11 16.23 14.04 6.30
CA ILE A 11 15.41 13.41 5.26
C ILE A 11 13.94 13.79 5.53
N ASN A 12 13.20 14.12 4.48
CA ASN A 12 11.76 14.34 4.59
C ASN A 12 11.09 13.08 5.17
N ARG A 13 10.35 13.26 6.26
CA ARG A 13 9.76 12.16 7.03
C ARG A 13 8.76 11.33 6.21
N GLU A 14 7.98 11.97 5.36
CA GLU A 14 6.97 11.32 4.53
C GLU A 14 7.62 10.47 3.43
N LEU A 15 8.67 10.97 2.79
CA LEU A 15 9.45 10.20 1.82
C LEU A 15 10.24 9.06 2.47
N SER A 16 10.77 9.28 3.68
CA SER A 16 11.42 8.23 4.46
C SER A 16 10.44 7.11 4.82
N TRP A 17 9.19 7.46 5.16
CA TRP A 17 8.16 6.49 5.45
C TRP A 17 7.77 5.68 4.20
N LEU A 18 7.63 6.32 3.04
CA LEU A 18 7.41 5.61 1.77
C LEU A 18 8.59 4.69 1.41
N ALA A 19 9.83 5.09 1.72
CA ALA A 19 11.00 4.22 1.55
C ALA A 19 10.96 3.00 2.48
N PHE A 20 10.46 3.15 3.70
CA PHE A 20 10.21 2.01 4.60
C PHE A 20 9.15 1.07 4.00
N ASN A 21 8.01 1.61 3.57
CA ASN A 21 6.94 0.76 3.00
C ASN A 21 7.38 0.09 1.69
N HIS A 22 8.27 0.72 0.91
CA HIS A 22 8.90 0.06 -0.23
C HIS A 22 9.69 -1.19 0.15
N ARG A 23 10.37 -1.20 1.30
CA ARG A 23 11.05 -2.42 1.80
C ARG A 23 10.07 -3.53 2.13
N VAL A 24 8.89 -3.19 2.63
CA VAL A 24 7.80 -4.17 2.83
C VAL A 24 7.38 -4.80 1.51
N LEU A 25 7.27 -3.98 0.44
CA LEU A 25 6.96 -4.47 -0.90
C LEU A 25 8.08 -5.39 -1.44
N GLN A 26 9.33 -5.03 -1.23
CA GLN A 26 10.47 -5.86 -1.63
C GLN A 26 10.44 -7.27 -1.01
N GLU A 27 9.92 -7.43 0.21
CA GLU A 27 9.72 -8.76 0.79
C GLU A 27 8.66 -9.58 0.04
N ALA A 28 7.65 -8.94 -0.55
CA ALA A 28 6.70 -9.63 -1.43
C ALA A 28 7.33 -10.03 -2.78
N GLU A 29 8.32 -9.30 -3.26
CA GLU A 29 9.03 -9.57 -4.52
C GLU A 29 10.04 -10.73 -4.38
N ARG A 30 10.55 -10.98 -3.18
CA ARG A 30 11.57 -12.00 -2.92
C ARG A 30 11.03 -13.40 -3.15
N GLU A 31 11.64 -14.13 -4.07
CA GLU A 31 11.25 -15.51 -4.41
C GLU A 31 11.62 -16.54 -3.34
N ASP A 32 12.60 -16.24 -2.49
CA ASP A 32 13.00 -17.08 -1.36
C ASP A 32 12.03 -17.02 -0.17
N ASN A 33 11.13 -16.03 -0.15
CA ASN A 33 10.05 -15.99 0.83
C ASN A 33 8.94 -17.00 0.47
N PRO A 34 8.35 -17.69 1.46
CA PRO A 34 7.20 -18.54 1.22
C PRO A 34 6.06 -17.78 0.55
N LEU A 35 5.38 -18.39 -0.42
CA LEU A 35 4.35 -17.75 -1.23
C LEU A 35 3.24 -17.08 -0.39
N VAL A 36 2.80 -17.73 0.70
CA VAL A 36 1.79 -17.17 1.61
C VAL A 36 2.30 -15.92 2.32
N GLU A 37 3.58 -15.87 2.68
CA GLU A 37 4.17 -14.68 3.29
C GLU A 37 4.29 -13.54 2.26
N ARG A 38 4.59 -13.84 1.00
CA ARG A 38 4.60 -12.84 -0.07
C ARG A 38 3.22 -12.19 -0.24
N VAL A 39 2.14 -12.98 -0.18
CA VAL A 39 0.76 -12.46 -0.16
C VAL A 39 0.51 -11.56 1.06
N ARG A 40 0.99 -11.95 2.24
CA ARG A 40 0.87 -11.13 3.45
C ARG A 40 1.59 -9.81 3.33
N PHE A 41 2.81 -9.78 2.76
CA PHE A 41 3.55 -8.55 2.54
C PHE A 41 2.84 -7.60 1.56
N LEU A 42 2.17 -8.12 0.52
CA LEU A 42 1.31 -7.30 -0.34
C LEU A 42 0.16 -6.66 0.45
N GLY A 43 -0.49 -7.42 1.34
CA GLY A 43 -1.54 -6.90 2.22
C GLY A 43 -1.01 -5.82 3.16
N ILE A 44 0.10 -6.09 3.86
CA ILE A 44 0.74 -5.11 4.77
C ILE A 44 1.12 -3.82 4.04
N PHE A 45 1.67 -3.93 2.82
CA PHE A 45 1.99 -2.75 2.01
C PHE A 45 0.74 -1.92 1.72
N SER A 46 -0.36 -2.57 1.34
CA SER A 46 -1.64 -1.91 1.03
C SER A 46 -2.23 -1.22 2.27
N ASP A 47 -2.32 -1.91 3.40
CA ASP A 47 -2.83 -1.35 4.65
C ASP A 47 -1.98 -0.15 5.13
N ASN A 48 -0.67 -0.27 5.01
CA ASN A 48 0.25 0.83 5.30
C ASN A 48 0.01 2.05 4.40
N MET A 49 -0.25 1.84 3.11
CA MET A 49 -0.57 2.95 2.19
C MET A 49 -1.87 3.62 2.55
N ASP A 50 -2.91 2.86 2.90
CA ASP A 50 -4.19 3.41 3.35
C ASP A 50 -4.03 4.30 4.58
N GLU A 51 -3.27 3.85 5.58
CA GLU A 51 -2.99 4.63 6.78
C GLU A 51 -2.16 5.88 6.47
N PHE A 52 -1.19 5.77 5.57
CA PHE A 52 -0.38 6.90 5.11
C PHE A 52 -1.25 8.01 4.51
N PHE A 53 -2.17 7.66 3.62
CA PHE A 53 -3.08 8.63 3.02
C PHE A 53 -4.06 9.20 4.04
N ARG A 54 -4.66 8.36 4.86
CA ARG A 54 -5.65 8.76 5.86
C ARG A 54 -5.11 9.73 6.88
N VAL A 55 -3.86 9.57 7.29
CA VAL A 55 -3.26 10.37 8.35
C VAL A 55 -2.30 11.42 7.79
N ARG A 56 -1.25 10.99 7.07
CA ARG A 56 -0.14 11.87 6.72
C ARG A 56 -0.47 12.81 5.57
N VAL A 57 -0.98 12.25 4.47
CA VAL A 57 -1.36 13.07 3.31
C VAL A 57 -2.52 14.01 3.67
N ALA A 58 -3.51 13.52 4.41
CA ALA A 58 -4.61 14.35 4.88
C ALA A 58 -4.14 15.52 5.77
N ASN A 59 -3.14 15.31 6.62
CA ASN A 59 -2.56 16.39 7.45
C ASN A 59 -1.80 17.42 6.60
N LEU A 60 -1.01 16.97 5.61
CA LEU A 60 -0.33 17.88 4.70
C LEU A 60 -1.34 18.71 3.88
N GLN A 61 -2.41 18.09 3.39
CA GLN A 61 -3.45 18.80 2.66
C GLN A 61 -4.16 19.83 3.53
N ARG A 62 -4.47 19.51 4.78
CA ARG A 62 -5.06 20.49 5.72
C ARG A 62 -4.12 21.66 6.00
N ALA A 63 -2.82 21.41 6.12
CA ALA A 63 -1.85 22.49 6.32
C ALA A 63 -1.88 23.49 5.16
N LEU A 64 -1.95 23.04 3.92
CA LEU A 64 -2.06 23.91 2.74
C LEU A 64 -3.37 24.69 2.68
N LEU A 65 -4.47 24.15 3.24
CA LEU A 65 -5.75 24.88 3.30
C LEU A 65 -5.71 26.04 4.29
N VAL A 66 -4.83 25.97 5.28
CA VAL A 66 -4.67 27.05 6.30
C VAL A 66 -3.65 28.09 5.81
N ASP A 67 -2.56 27.65 5.21
CA ASP A 67 -1.48 28.51 4.72
C ASP A 67 -0.77 27.81 3.55
N GLU A 68 -0.81 28.44 2.37
CA GLU A 68 -0.18 27.92 1.13
C GLU A 68 1.35 27.85 1.22
N GLU A 69 1.97 28.66 2.07
CA GLU A 69 3.41 28.67 2.32
C GLU A 69 3.83 27.80 3.51
N SER A 70 2.89 27.00 4.04
CA SER A 70 3.17 26.11 5.16
C SER A 70 4.41 25.25 4.95
N THR A 71 5.17 25.11 6.01
CA THR A 71 6.32 24.20 6.05
C THR A 71 6.09 23.09 7.08
N THR A 72 6.71 21.93 6.85
CA THR A 72 6.75 20.84 7.83
C THR A 72 7.63 21.24 9.02
N THR A 73 7.54 20.49 10.11
CA THR A 73 8.36 20.71 11.34
C THR A 73 9.88 20.77 11.04
N LEU A 74 10.35 20.15 9.96
CA LEU A 74 11.75 20.17 9.52
C LEU A 74 12.04 21.22 8.44
N GLY A 75 11.11 22.15 8.19
CA GLY A 75 11.29 23.25 7.25
C GLY A 75 11.12 22.90 5.76
N PHE A 76 10.62 21.70 5.43
CA PHE A 76 10.28 21.37 4.06
C PHE A 76 8.95 22.01 3.65
N GLY A 77 8.87 22.59 2.44
CA GLY A 77 7.63 23.09 1.89
C GLY A 77 6.57 21.98 1.78
N VAL A 78 5.37 22.24 2.28
CA VAL A 78 4.29 21.22 2.26
C VAL A 78 3.86 20.91 0.84
N ARG A 79 3.77 21.91 -0.03
CA ARG A 79 3.44 21.72 -1.46
C ARG A 79 4.46 20.85 -2.17
N ASP A 80 5.75 21.13 -1.98
CA ASP A 80 6.84 20.36 -2.59
C ASP A 80 6.87 18.93 -2.05
N THR A 81 6.61 18.77 -0.74
CA THR A 81 6.47 17.46 -0.10
C THR A 81 5.33 16.66 -0.72
N LEU A 82 4.15 17.24 -0.91
CA LEU A 82 3.01 16.55 -1.55
C LEU A 82 3.31 16.16 -3.00
N THR A 83 3.99 17.02 -3.74
CA THR A 83 4.40 16.71 -5.12
C THR A 83 5.36 15.52 -5.16
N ALA A 84 6.37 15.52 -4.31
CA ALA A 84 7.34 14.43 -4.21
C ALA A 84 6.71 13.13 -3.71
N VAL A 85 5.81 13.21 -2.73
CA VAL A 85 5.02 12.07 -2.23
C VAL A 85 4.18 11.48 -3.35
N SER A 86 3.44 12.30 -4.11
CA SER A 86 2.59 11.84 -5.21
C SER A 86 3.41 11.13 -6.30
N ALA A 87 4.55 11.68 -6.68
CA ALA A 87 5.46 11.04 -7.64
C ALA A 87 5.94 9.67 -7.12
N ARG A 88 6.38 9.61 -5.85
CA ARG A 88 6.87 8.37 -5.26
C ARG A 88 5.78 7.30 -5.11
N VAL A 89 4.56 7.71 -4.77
CA VAL A 89 3.40 6.81 -4.70
C VAL A 89 3.09 6.18 -6.05
N LEU A 90 3.11 6.95 -7.14
CA LEU A 90 2.89 6.41 -8.48
C LEU A 90 3.94 5.38 -8.90
N GLU A 91 5.20 5.58 -8.51
CA GLU A 91 6.26 4.58 -8.73
C GLU A 91 6.00 3.29 -7.94
N LEU A 92 5.68 3.42 -6.65
CA LEU A 92 5.37 2.29 -5.78
C LEU A 92 4.14 1.52 -6.25
N GLN A 93 3.13 2.22 -6.78
CA GLN A 93 1.93 1.58 -7.34
C GLN A 93 2.26 0.69 -8.54
N LYS A 94 3.16 1.14 -9.43
CA LYS A 94 3.61 0.33 -10.57
C LYS A 94 4.35 -0.92 -10.11
N GLN A 95 5.24 -0.78 -9.12
CA GLN A 95 5.97 -1.92 -8.55
C GLN A 95 5.03 -2.90 -7.84
N TYR A 96 4.09 -2.38 -7.05
CA TYR A 96 3.06 -3.19 -6.40
C TYR A 96 2.25 -4.02 -7.40
N ASN A 97 1.78 -3.40 -8.49
CA ASN A 97 1.01 -4.11 -9.50
C ASN A 97 1.83 -5.25 -10.14
N ALA A 98 3.11 -4.99 -10.45
CA ALA A 98 4.00 -6.02 -11.00
C ALA A 98 4.25 -7.17 -10.00
N ALA A 99 4.51 -6.85 -8.73
CA ALA A 99 4.67 -7.83 -7.68
C ALA A 99 3.39 -8.65 -7.46
N TYR A 100 2.24 -7.98 -7.45
CA TYR A 100 0.91 -8.59 -7.34
C TYR A 100 0.68 -9.63 -8.46
N ASP A 101 0.90 -9.24 -9.72
CA ASP A 101 0.71 -10.14 -10.86
C ASP A 101 1.63 -11.36 -10.77
N THR A 102 2.89 -11.16 -10.38
CA THR A 102 3.88 -12.24 -10.20
C THR A 102 3.46 -13.22 -9.09
N VAL A 103 3.06 -12.69 -7.93
CA VAL A 103 2.60 -13.53 -6.80
C VAL A 103 1.31 -14.27 -7.17
N TRP A 104 0.41 -13.61 -7.88
CA TRP A 104 -0.85 -14.20 -8.33
C TRP A 104 -0.66 -15.36 -9.31
N GLN A 105 0.30 -15.21 -10.22
CA GLN A 105 0.68 -16.29 -11.12
C GLN A 105 1.28 -17.47 -10.35
N ALA A 106 2.21 -17.21 -9.43
CA ALA A 106 2.81 -18.26 -8.59
C ALA A 106 1.76 -19.01 -7.75
N MET A 107 0.73 -18.32 -7.24
CA MET A 107 -0.39 -18.97 -6.54
C MET A 107 -1.15 -19.93 -7.46
N ARG A 108 -1.44 -19.53 -8.70
CA ARG A 108 -2.12 -20.38 -9.69
C ARG A 108 -1.29 -21.64 -10.01
N GLU A 109 0.02 -21.48 -10.16
CA GLU A 109 0.96 -22.58 -10.39
C GLU A 109 1.01 -23.56 -9.19
N ALA A 110 0.86 -23.04 -7.98
CA ALA A 110 0.72 -23.80 -6.74
C ALA A 110 -0.70 -24.39 -6.51
N ASN A 111 -1.61 -24.30 -7.51
CA ASN A 111 -3.02 -24.70 -7.41
C ASN A 111 -3.83 -23.94 -6.34
N ILE A 112 -3.40 -22.75 -5.94
CA ILE A 112 -4.14 -21.86 -5.07
C ILE A 112 -4.88 -20.86 -5.95
N ARG A 113 -6.21 -20.88 -5.93
CA ARG A 113 -7.05 -19.99 -6.74
C ARG A 113 -7.95 -19.17 -5.86
N ILE A 114 -7.95 -17.86 -6.09
CA ILE A 114 -8.99 -16.97 -5.58
C ILE A 114 -10.00 -16.80 -6.71
N LEU A 115 -11.21 -17.21 -6.43
CA LEU A 115 -12.31 -17.21 -7.40
C LEU A 115 -13.31 -16.12 -6.99
N ASN A 116 -13.85 -15.43 -7.97
CA ASN A 116 -15.03 -14.60 -7.74
C ASN A 116 -16.31 -15.47 -7.83
N GLU A 117 -17.43 -14.91 -7.44
CA GLU A 117 -18.71 -15.63 -7.37
C GLU A 117 -19.17 -16.19 -8.73
N SER A 118 -18.77 -15.58 -9.85
CA SER A 118 -19.12 -16.03 -11.19
C SER A 118 -18.29 -17.23 -11.67
N GLU A 119 -17.20 -17.52 -10.98
CA GLU A 119 -16.27 -18.63 -11.31
C GLU A 119 -16.52 -19.88 -10.44
N TYR A 120 -17.49 -19.83 -9.51
CA TYR A 120 -17.78 -20.96 -8.65
C TYR A 120 -18.43 -22.11 -9.41
N SER A 121 -17.93 -23.33 -9.18
CA SER A 121 -18.66 -24.56 -9.52
C SER A 121 -19.89 -24.72 -8.60
N GLU A 122 -20.85 -25.57 -9.00
CA GLU A 122 -22.02 -25.86 -8.16
C GLU A 122 -21.66 -26.32 -6.76
N ALA A 123 -20.62 -27.16 -6.61
CA ALA A 123 -20.14 -27.63 -5.32
C ALA A 123 -19.55 -26.48 -4.48
N GLN A 124 -18.84 -25.55 -5.10
CA GLN A 124 -18.30 -24.35 -4.42
C GLN A 124 -19.42 -23.39 -4.00
N CYS A 125 -20.43 -23.18 -4.86
CA CYS A 125 -21.62 -22.40 -4.53
C CYS A 125 -22.35 -22.99 -3.30
N ALA A 126 -22.57 -24.31 -3.31
CA ALA A 126 -23.20 -25.01 -2.19
C ALA A 126 -22.40 -24.86 -0.89
N PHE A 127 -21.08 -25.04 -0.95
CA PHE A 127 -20.18 -24.85 0.18
C PHE A 127 -20.21 -23.42 0.71
N ALA A 128 -20.04 -22.42 -0.16
CA ALA A 128 -20.03 -21.02 0.22
C ALA A 128 -21.37 -20.59 0.86
N SER A 129 -22.50 -21.00 0.27
CA SER A 129 -23.83 -20.73 0.82
C SER A 129 -24.04 -21.36 2.20
N ASN A 130 -23.61 -22.60 2.37
CA ASN A 130 -23.69 -23.30 3.66
C ASN A 130 -22.80 -22.64 4.71
N TYR A 131 -21.57 -22.31 4.37
CA TYR A 131 -20.62 -21.63 5.24
C TYR A 131 -21.16 -20.25 5.68
N PHE A 132 -21.67 -19.46 4.72
CA PHE A 132 -22.29 -18.18 5.02
C PHE A 132 -23.44 -18.30 6.00
N LYS A 133 -24.39 -19.23 5.74
CA LYS A 133 -25.59 -19.42 6.59
C LYS A 133 -25.23 -19.81 8.02
N HIS A 134 -24.24 -20.68 8.21
CA HIS A 134 -23.98 -21.28 9.52
C HIS A 134 -22.84 -20.60 10.30
N ARG A 135 -21.94 -19.88 9.59
CA ARG A 135 -20.76 -19.29 10.22
C ARG A 135 -20.70 -17.78 10.18
N ILE A 136 -21.26 -17.16 9.15
CA ILE A 136 -21.12 -15.70 8.97
C ILE A 136 -22.43 -15.00 9.36
N ARG A 137 -23.57 -15.46 8.83
CA ARG A 137 -24.87 -14.80 9.03
C ARG A 137 -25.24 -14.61 10.51
N THR A 138 -24.84 -15.52 11.38
CA THR A 138 -25.09 -15.44 12.82
C THR A 138 -24.36 -14.28 13.52
N HIS A 139 -23.33 -13.71 12.88
CA HIS A 139 -22.55 -12.57 13.37
C HIS A 139 -22.91 -11.24 12.69
N LEU A 140 -23.78 -11.27 11.69
CA LEU A 140 -24.31 -10.06 11.04
C LEU A 140 -25.57 -9.64 11.79
N VAL A 141 -25.48 -8.51 12.50
CA VAL A 141 -26.59 -7.90 13.25
C VAL A 141 -27.25 -6.83 12.41
#